data_5c63c9aefaada87d92e766564907572e
#
_entry.id   5c63c9aefaada87d92e766564907572e
#
_cell.length_a   1.000
_cell.length_b   1.000
_cell.length_c   1.000
_cell.angle_alpha   90.00
_cell.angle_beta   90.00
_cell.angle_gamma   90.00
#
_symmetry.space_group_name_H-M   'P 1'
#
loop_
_entity.id
_entity.type
_entity.pdbx_description
1 polymer ?
#
loop_
_entity_poly.entity_id
_entity_poly.type
_entity_poly.pdbx_seq_one_letter_code
_entity_poly.pdbx_strand_id
1 'polypeptide(L)'
;MKKLALVVLLLISALAWAGAVPNPADYNINVHVSSSRWNGHDPLRLKVVVEGKKYELQATDLESPLLAPGDYKAKNVAVKVKDAHAYDIYGAYEFLFPDMKTRTFRLIGIME
;
A
#
# COMPACT_ATOMS: atom_id res chain seq x y z
N MET A 1 -2.60 16.01 -41.36
CA MET A 1 -1.84 16.62 -40.24
C MET A 1 -2.69 17.00 -39.05
N LYS A 2 -3.89 17.53 -39.23
CA LYS A 2 -4.79 17.88 -38.13
C LYS A 2 -5.23 16.67 -37.30
N LYS A 3 -5.35 15.47 -37.89
CA LYS A 3 -5.72 14.23 -37.19
C LYS A 3 -4.62 13.72 -36.28
N LEU A 4 -3.36 13.93 -36.60
CA LEU A 4 -2.21 13.49 -35.78
C LEU A 4 -2.09 14.35 -34.52
N ALA A 5 -2.30 15.66 -34.61
CA ALA A 5 -2.27 16.56 -33.47
C ALA A 5 -3.38 16.23 -32.46
N LEU A 6 -4.56 15.84 -32.94
CA LEU A 6 -5.68 15.46 -32.08
C LEU A 6 -5.41 14.17 -31.31
N VAL A 7 -4.76 13.17 -31.93
CA VAL A 7 -4.41 11.91 -31.29
C VAL A 7 -3.35 12.14 -30.22
N VAL A 8 -2.36 12.99 -30.45
CA VAL A 8 -1.34 13.33 -29.44
C VAL A 8 -1.95 14.05 -28.25
N LEU A 9 -2.90 14.97 -28.49
CA LEU A 9 -3.63 15.66 -27.41
C LEU A 9 -4.46 14.71 -26.56
N LEU A 10 -5.11 13.72 -27.17
CA LEU A 10 -5.88 12.70 -26.45
C LEU A 10 -4.98 11.82 -25.59
N LEU A 11 -3.79 11.45 -26.06
CA LEU A 11 -2.81 10.68 -25.32
C LEU A 11 -2.28 11.45 -24.11
N ILE A 12 -2.00 12.74 -24.25
CA ILE A 12 -1.55 13.60 -23.16
C ILE A 12 -2.67 13.76 -22.13
N SER A 13 -3.91 13.91 -22.56
CA SER A 13 -5.07 14.00 -21.67
C SER A 13 -5.28 12.71 -20.87
N ALA A 14 -5.11 11.54 -21.52
CA ALA A 14 -5.21 10.24 -20.85
C ALA A 14 -4.13 10.07 -19.79
N LEU A 15 -2.90 10.52 -20.06
CA LEU A 15 -1.80 10.50 -19.09
C LEU A 15 -2.05 11.44 -17.92
N ALA A 16 -2.64 12.61 -18.16
CA ALA A 16 -3.00 13.56 -17.11
C ALA A 16 -4.11 13.00 -16.20
N TRP A 17 -5.05 12.24 -16.74
CA TRP A 17 -6.10 11.57 -15.97
C TRP A 17 -5.58 10.38 -15.17
N ALA A 18 -4.55 9.69 -15.68
CA ALA A 18 -3.88 8.61 -15.00
C ALA A 18 -2.83 9.09 -13.99
N GLY A 19 -2.84 10.40 -13.64
CA GLY A 19 -1.79 11.12 -12.92
C GLY A 19 -1.49 10.66 -11.50
N ALA A 20 -2.11 9.58 -11.02
CA ALA A 20 -1.78 8.98 -9.73
C ALA A 20 -1.17 7.59 -9.88
N VAL A 21 -0.53 7.31 -11.02
CA VAL A 21 0.14 6.02 -11.23
C VAL A 21 1.36 5.95 -10.32
N PRO A 22 1.44 4.95 -9.43
CA PRO A 22 2.58 4.82 -8.55
C PRO A 22 3.85 4.51 -9.34
N ASN A 23 4.98 5.08 -8.90
CA ASN A 23 6.27 4.78 -9.46
C ASN A 23 6.87 3.56 -8.76
N PRO A 24 7.06 2.41 -9.43
CA PRO A 24 7.59 1.22 -8.79
C PRO A 24 8.95 1.43 -8.10
N ALA A 25 9.75 2.37 -8.56
CA ALA A 25 11.06 2.67 -7.96
C ALA A 25 10.94 3.21 -6.52
N ASP A 26 9.81 3.78 -6.15
CA ASP A 26 9.57 4.28 -4.80
C ASP A 26 9.28 3.16 -3.79
N TYR A 27 8.87 1.99 -4.28
CA TYR A 27 8.47 0.84 -3.46
C TYR A 27 9.67 -0.10 -3.30
N ASN A 28 10.66 0.35 -2.54
CA ASN A 28 11.95 -0.34 -2.39
C ASN A 28 12.04 -1.20 -1.12
N ILE A 29 10.98 -1.30 -0.34
CA ILE A 29 10.94 -2.12 0.86
C ILE A 29 10.32 -3.46 0.50
N ASN A 30 11.03 -4.56 0.82
CA ASN A 30 10.50 -5.90 0.66
C ASN A 30 9.75 -6.30 1.92
N VAL A 31 8.48 -6.68 1.77
CA VAL A 31 7.63 -7.14 2.87
C VAL A 31 7.21 -8.56 2.57
N HIS A 32 7.56 -9.48 3.45
CA HIS A 32 7.07 -10.85 3.37
C HIS A 32 5.83 -11.01 4.23
N VAL A 33 4.70 -11.30 3.61
CA VAL A 33 3.45 -11.56 4.32
C VAL A 33 3.40 -13.03 4.67
N SER A 34 3.46 -13.33 5.97
CA SER A 34 3.39 -14.71 6.48
C SER A 34 1.95 -15.21 6.57
N SER A 35 1.03 -14.34 6.96
CA SER A 35 -0.38 -14.67 7.06
C SER A 35 -1.24 -13.41 7.02
N SER A 36 -2.49 -13.58 6.60
CA SER A 36 -3.49 -12.54 6.67
C SER A 36 -4.79 -13.13 7.23
N ARG A 37 -5.51 -12.34 8.02
CA ARG A 37 -6.76 -12.81 8.61
C ARG A 37 -7.70 -11.67 8.92
N TRP A 38 -8.99 -11.96 8.83
CA TRP A 38 -10.02 -11.12 9.41
C TRP A 38 -10.33 -11.59 10.82
N ASN A 39 -10.64 -10.64 11.67
CA ASN A 39 -10.98 -10.91 13.06
C ASN A 39 -12.33 -10.27 13.39
N GLY A 40 -13.41 -10.88 12.91
CA GLY A 40 -14.77 -10.38 13.11
C GLY A 40 -15.02 -9.07 12.37
N HIS A 41 -15.27 -7.99 13.14
CA HIS A 41 -15.54 -6.67 12.58
C HIS A 41 -14.27 -5.83 12.37
N ASP A 42 -13.11 -6.35 12.73
CA ASP A 42 -11.87 -5.63 12.61
C ASP A 42 -11.37 -5.63 11.15
N PRO A 43 -10.61 -4.59 10.75
CA PRO A 43 -9.94 -4.61 9.46
C PRO A 43 -8.95 -5.77 9.35
N LEU A 44 -8.61 -6.11 8.11
CA LEU A 44 -7.66 -7.17 7.82
C LEU A 44 -6.34 -6.95 8.55
N ARG A 45 -5.83 -7.99 9.20
CA ARG A 45 -4.53 -7.98 9.87
C ARG A 45 -3.55 -8.87 9.14
N LEU A 46 -2.32 -8.39 9.04
CA LEU A 46 -1.22 -9.10 8.39
C LEU A 46 -0.10 -9.35 9.40
N LYS A 47 0.45 -10.55 9.38
CA LYS A 47 1.74 -10.82 10.00
C LYS A 47 2.80 -10.77 8.91
N VAL A 48 3.79 -9.91 9.09
CA VAL A 48 4.80 -9.65 8.07
C VAL A 48 6.20 -9.70 8.64
N VAL A 49 7.16 -9.91 7.75
CA VAL A 49 8.58 -9.80 8.06
C VAL A 49 9.17 -8.73 7.15
N VAL A 50 9.79 -7.72 7.74
CA VAL A 50 10.46 -6.64 7.02
C VAL A 50 11.88 -6.55 7.55
N GLU A 51 12.86 -6.76 6.69
CA GLU A 51 14.29 -6.71 7.05
C GLU A 51 14.62 -7.61 8.27
N GLY A 52 14.03 -8.81 8.29
CA GLY A 52 14.24 -9.77 9.36
C GLY A 52 13.44 -9.54 10.63
N LYS A 53 12.68 -8.45 10.70
CA LYS A 53 11.86 -8.12 11.88
C LYS A 53 10.41 -8.46 11.62
N LYS A 54 9.74 -8.97 12.64
CA LYS A 54 8.32 -9.37 12.55
C LYS A 54 7.43 -8.24 13.05
N TYR A 55 6.46 -7.88 12.23
CA TYR A 55 5.49 -6.85 12.54
C TYR A 55 4.08 -7.34 12.30
N GLU A 56 3.13 -6.69 12.96
CA GLU A 56 1.72 -6.86 12.67
C GLU A 56 1.19 -5.58 12.04
N LEU A 57 0.56 -5.71 10.90
CA LEU A 57 -0.03 -4.61 10.15
C LEU A 57 -1.55 -4.76 10.13
N GLN A 58 -2.24 -3.63 9.99
CA GLN A 58 -3.69 -3.59 9.88
C GLN A 58 -4.07 -2.74 8.68
N ALA A 59 -5.02 -3.24 7.88
CA ALA A 59 -5.53 -2.46 6.76
C ALA A 59 -6.21 -1.18 7.25
N THR A 60 -6.05 -0.11 6.48
CA THR A 60 -6.74 1.15 6.78
C THR A 60 -8.19 1.14 6.33
N ASP A 61 -8.57 0.18 5.50
CA ASP A 61 -9.92 0.02 4.96
C ASP A 61 -10.57 -1.24 5.56
N LEU A 62 -11.82 -1.12 6.03
CA LEU A 62 -12.57 -2.22 6.62
C LEU A 62 -12.89 -3.33 5.62
N GLU A 63 -13.01 -2.99 4.34
CA GLU A 63 -13.40 -3.93 3.28
C GLU A 63 -12.22 -4.52 2.52
N SER A 64 -11.02 -4.47 3.07
CA SER A 64 -9.85 -5.04 2.42
C SER A 64 -9.97 -6.55 2.25
N PRO A 65 -9.80 -7.08 1.02
CA PRO A 65 -9.78 -8.52 0.82
C PRO A 65 -8.54 -9.16 1.43
N LEU A 66 -8.62 -10.46 1.70
CA LEU A 66 -7.47 -11.22 2.19
C LEU A 66 -6.29 -11.10 1.24
N LEU A 67 -5.11 -11.04 1.80
CA LEU A 67 -3.86 -10.97 1.05
C LEU A 67 -3.17 -12.32 1.10
N ALA A 68 -2.80 -12.83 -0.08
CA ALA A 68 -2.08 -14.10 -0.14
C ALA A 68 -0.70 -13.98 0.51
N PRO A 69 -0.23 -15.01 1.23
CA PRO A 69 1.14 -15.02 1.71
C PRO A 69 2.14 -14.90 0.56
N GLY A 70 3.24 -14.21 0.78
CA GLY A 70 4.26 -14.01 -0.24
C GLY A 70 4.99 -12.69 -0.06
N ASP A 71 5.78 -12.34 -1.06
CA ASP A 71 6.62 -11.15 -1.03
C ASP A 71 5.96 -10.02 -1.80
N TYR A 72 5.96 -8.84 -1.20
CA TYR A 72 5.36 -7.63 -1.77
C TYR A 72 6.35 -6.48 -1.69
N LYS A 73 6.21 -5.55 -2.63
CA LYS A 73 6.95 -4.29 -2.60
C LYS A 73 6.13 -3.23 -1.91
N ALA A 74 6.79 -2.42 -1.08
CA ALA A 74 6.13 -1.39 -0.30
C ALA A 74 6.99 -0.16 -0.14
N LYS A 75 6.38 0.91 0.30
CA LYS A 75 7.08 2.12 0.76
C LYS A 75 6.50 2.57 2.08
N ASN A 76 7.31 3.25 2.88
CA ASN A 76 6.84 3.91 4.09
C ASN A 76 6.01 5.14 3.73
N VAL A 77 4.87 5.28 4.39
CA VAL A 77 4.00 6.45 4.23
C VAL A 77 3.61 6.97 5.61
N ALA A 78 3.38 8.27 5.70
CA ALA A 78 2.86 8.88 6.91
C ALA A 78 1.34 8.80 6.87
N VAL A 79 0.72 8.18 7.88
CA VAL A 79 -0.72 8.18 8.04
C VAL A 79 -1.10 9.36 8.93
N LYS A 80 -1.90 10.28 8.39
CA LYS A 80 -2.48 11.35 9.21
C LYS A 80 -3.62 10.76 10.02
N VAL A 81 -3.36 10.51 11.29
CA VAL A 81 -4.39 10.12 12.24
C VAL A 81 -4.91 11.39 12.91
N LYS A 82 -6.22 11.55 12.92
CA LYS A 82 -6.88 12.79 13.38
C LYS A 82 -6.65 13.09 14.86
N ASP A 83 -6.35 12.06 15.66
CA ASP A 83 -6.06 12.17 17.10
C ASP A 83 -4.78 11.38 17.39
N ALA A 84 -3.64 11.85 16.82
CA ALA A 84 -2.38 11.14 16.94
C ALA A 84 -1.90 11.14 18.38
N HIS A 85 -1.95 10.00 19.02
CA HIS A 85 -1.24 9.74 20.27
C HIS A 85 0.20 9.34 19.97
N ALA A 86 1.07 9.41 20.97
CA ALA A 86 2.49 9.13 20.81
C ALA A 86 2.81 7.74 20.24
N TYR A 87 1.86 6.80 20.29
CA TYR A 87 2.00 5.44 19.76
C TYR A 87 1.75 5.36 18.27
N ASP A 88 1.17 6.38 17.66
CA ASP A 88 0.83 6.40 16.24
C ASP A 88 2.02 6.81 15.37
N ILE A 89 3.20 6.89 15.97
CA ILE A 89 4.45 7.23 15.29
C ILE A 89 5.00 6.06 14.45
N TYR A 90 4.41 4.87 14.56
CA TYR A 90 4.95 3.68 13.91
C TYR A 90 4.79 3.66 12.38
N GLY A 91 3.99 4.57 11.83
CA GLY A 91 3.88 4.71 10.38
C GLY A 91 3.02 3.65 9.72
N ALA A 92 3.12 3.63 8.42
CA ALA A 92 2.37 2.70 7.60
C ALA A 92 3.19 2.28 6.39
N TYR A 93 2.77 1.19 5.75
CA TYR A 93 3.35 0.70 4.51
C TYR A 93 2.28 0.73 3.42
N GLU A 94 2.62 1.35 2.31
CA GLU A 94 1.79 1.27 1.11
C GLU A 94 2.36 0.20 0.20
N PHE A 95 1.58 -0.86 -0.03
CA PHE A 95 1.97 -1.98 -0.86
C PHE A 95 1.62 -1.68 -2.32
N LEU A 96 2.53 -2.02 -3.22
CA LEU A 96 2.28 -1.95 -4.66
C LEU A 96 2.06 -3.37 -5.19
N PHE A 97 0.92 -3.56 -5.87
CA PHE A 97 0.55 -4.84 -6.46
C PHE A 97 0.90 -4.89 -7.96
N PRO A 98 0.98 -6.10 -8.55
CA PRO A 98 1.32 -6.22 -9.98
C PRO A 98 0.38 -5.51 -10.94
N ASP A 99 -0.88 -5.27 -10.54
CA ASP A 99 -1.86 -4.53 -11.32
C ASP A 99 -1.70 -3.01 -11.18
N MET A 100 -0.64 -2.54 -10.54
CA MET A 100 -0.35 -1.13 -10.24
C MET A 100 -1.33 -0.49 -9.26
N LYS A 101 -2.15 -1.28 -8.58
CA LYS A 101 -2.98 -0.81 -7.48
C LYS A 101 -2.18 -0.80 -6.19
N THR A 102 -2.61 0.04 -5.25
CA THR A 102 -1.95 0.17 -3.95
C THR A 102 -2.94 -0.05 -2.82
N ARG A 103 -2.42 -0.54 -1.70
CA ARG A 103 -3.18 -0.67 -0.45
C ARG A 103 -2.28 -0.28 0.70
N THR A 104 -2.85 0.44 1.67
CA THR A 104 -2.09 0.93 2.83
C THR A 104 -2.43 0.11 4.06
N PHE A 105 -1.39 -0.28 4.78
CA PHE A 105 -1.50 -1.01 6.04
C PHE A 105 -0.68 -0.27 7.09
N ARG A 106 -1.29 -0.01 8.25
CA ARG A 106 -0.60 0.66 9.33
C ARG A 106 0.04 -0.35 10.29
N LEU A 107 1.16 0.03 10.85
CA LEU A 107 1.85 -0.77 11.85
C LEU A 107 1.09 -0.71 13.18
N ILE A 108 0.66 -1.84 13.71
CA ILE A 108 -0.07 -1.91 14.98
C ILE A 108 0.70 -2.67 16.05
N GLY A 109 1.74 -3.40 15.70
CA GLY A 109 2.51 -4.13 16.69
C GLY A 109 3.84 -4.63 16.15
N ILE A 110 4.77 -4.83 17.06
CA ILE A 110 6.07 -5.47 16.80
C ILE A 110 6.02 -6.83 17.46
N MET A 111 6.29 -7.87 16.68
CA MET A 111 6.29 -9.24 17.17
C MET A 111 7.74 -9.68 17.42
N GLU A 112 7.99 -10.18 18.58
CA GLU A 112 9.29 -10.75 18.90
C GLU A 112 9.42 -12.23 18.52
#